data_38f70a9934545b369f37ce562435eb41
#
_entry.id   38f70a9934545b369f37ce562435eb41
#
_cell.length_a   1.000
_cell.length_b   1.000
_cell.length_c   1.000
_cell.angle_alpha   90.00
_cell.angle_beta   90.00
_cell.angle_gamma   90.00
#
_symmetry.space_group_name_H-M   'P 1'
#
loop_
_entity.id
_entity.type
_entity.pdbx_description
1 polymer ?
#
loop_
_entity_poly.entity_id
_entity_poly.type
_entity_poly.pdbx_seq_one_letter_code
_entity_poly.pdbx_strand_id
1 'polypeptide(L)'
;MTGYHLAQLNVGRPRGAVDSAVMAEFTAQIEPVNALADAAPGFIWRLQDGDGPGATALRPCGPDIMVNMSVWQSLEALRDFVYRNGPHLDAMRRRREWFRKMAEQHLVLWWIPAGHLPGIDEALDRLDVLRRRGPGPLAFTFREPYDPPASGQPPIPERASAMVMARSSMSVARSMLPS
;
A
#
# COMPACT_ATOMS: atom_id res chain seq x y z
N MET A 1 6.75 19.78 -17.77
CA MET A 1 7.11 19.79 -16.32
C MET A 1 6.93 18.36 -15.82
N THR A 2 8.03 17.66 -15.58
CA THR A 2 7.99 16.31 -14.97
C THR A 2 7.68 16.48 -13.48
N GLY A 3 6.41 16.40 -13.14
CA GLY A 3 5.99 16.42 -11.75
C GLY A 3 6.06 15.03 -11.11
N TYR A 4 5.84 14.98 -9.79
CA TYR A 4 5.69 13.74 -9.04
C TYR A 4 4.29 13.66 -8.46
N HIS A 5 3.79 12.44 -8.32
CA HIS A 5 2.59 12.10 -7.59
C HIS A 5 2.94 11.28 -6.36
N LEU A 6 2.08 11.32 -5.35
CA LEU A 6 2.24 10.54 -4.14
C LEU A 6 1.48 9.22 -4.28
N ALA A 7 2.19 8.12 -4.13
CA ALA A 7 1.58 6.80 -3.98
C ALA A 7 1.53 6.40 -2.50
N GLN A 8 0.49 5.67 -2.12
CA GLN A 8 0.35 5.06 -0.81
C GLN A 8 -0.07 3.61 -0.91
N LEU A 9 0.49 2.75 -0.05
CA LEU A 9 0.00 1.41 0.22
C LEU A 9 -0.33 1.29 1.72
N ASN A 10 -1.48 0.73 2.00
CA ASN A 10 -1.87 0.30 3.34
C ASN A 10 -2.18 -1.19 3.31
N VAL A 11 -1.62 -1.94 4.27
CA VAL A 11 -1.94 -3.35 4.47
C VAL A 11 -2.62 -3.53 5.82
N GLY A 12 -3.50 -4.52 5.92
CA GLY A 12 -4.22 -4.78 7.17
C GLY A 12 -4.57 -6.25 7.31
N ARG A 13 -4.56 -6.75 8.54
CA ARG A 13 -5.00 -8.11 8.87
C ARG A 13 -6.43 -8.06 9.41
N PRO A 14 -7.47 -8.42 8.62
CA PRO A 14 -8.84 -8.44 9.08
C PRO A 14 -9.04 -9.47 10.20
N ARG A 15 -10.07 -9.26 11.02
CA ARG A 15 -10.44 -10.17 12.10
C ARG A 15 -11.24 -11.38 11.61
N GLY A 16 -11.75 -11.34 10.39
CA GLY A 16 -12.50 -12.41 9.76
C GLY A 16 -12.53 -12.28 8.25
N ALA A 17 -13.19 -13.21 7.57
CA ALA A 17 -13.45 -13.12 6.13
C ALA A 17 -14.29 -11.87 5.80
N VAL A 18 -14.15 -11.33 4.59
CA VAL A 18 -14.82 -10.07 4.18
C VAL A 18 -16.35 -10.17 4.28
N ASP A 19 -16.89 -11.36 4.05
CA ASP A 19 -18.32 -11.70 4.12
C ASP A 19 -18.78 -12.11 5.53
N SER A 20 -17.90 -12.13 6.51
CA SER A 20 -18.23 -12.50 7.89
C SER A 20 -18.97 -11.38 8.63
N ALA A 21 -19.76 -11.75 9.64
CA ALA A 21 -20.51 -10.81 10.46
C ALA A 21 -19.60 -9.74 11.14
N VAL A 22 -18.39 -10.13 11.56
CA VAL A 22 -17.44 -9.18 12.18
C VAL A 22 -16.94 -8.12 11.20
N MET A 23 -16.94 -8.41 9.91
CA MET A 23 -16.49 -7.48 8.85
C MET A 23 -17.63 -6.76 8.14
N ALA A 24 -18.90 -7.09 8.41
CA ALA A 24 -20.05 -6.59 7.67
C ALA A 24 -20.12 -5.05 7.61
N GLU A 25 -19.92 -4.37 8.73
CA GLU A 25 -19.94 -2.90 8.77
C GLU A 25 -18.75 -2.28 8.01
N PHE A 26 -17.56 -2.89 8.06
CA PHE A 26 -16.41 -2.46 7.26
C PHE A 26 -16.71 -2.64 5.77
N THR A 27 -17.21 -3.81 5.38
CA THR A 27 -17.56 -4.12 3.99
C THR A 27 -18.59 -3.15 3.42
N ALA A 28 -19.62 -2.80 4.21
CA ALA A 28 -20.64 -1.83 3.83
C ALA A 28 -20.07 -0.40 3.62
N GLN A 29 -18.92 -0.07 4.21
CA GLN A 29 -18.30 1.24 4.05
C GLN A 29 -17.31 1.33 2.89
N ILE A 30 -16.89 0.20 2.30
CA ILE A 30 -15.87 0.18 1.24
C ILE A 30 -16.31 1.04 0.04
N GLU A 31 -17.48 0.77 -0.51
CA GLU A 31 -17.98 1.49 -1.69
C GLU A 31 -18.21 2.99 -1.42
N PRO A 32 -18.93 3.40 -0.35
CA PRO A 32 -19.08 4.81 -0.02
C PRO A 32 -17.74 5.54 0.19
N VAL A 33 -16.78 4.94 0.90
CA VAL A 33 -15.47 5.56 1.13
C VAL A 33 -14.65 5.64 -0.14
N ASN A 34 -14.69 4.62 -1.01
CA ASN A 34 -14.05 4.66 -2.31
C ASN A 34 -14.63 5.76 -3.21
N ALA A 35 -15.96 5.90 -3.25
CA ALA A 35 -16.63 6.96 -4.00
C ALA A 35 -16.22 8.37 -3.50
N LEU A 36 -16.07 8.54 -2.20
CA LEU A 36 -15.56 9.79 -1.61
C LEU A 36 -14.10 10.05 -2.00
N ALA A 37 -13.27 9.01 -2.07
CA ALA A 37 -11.89 9.13 -2.53
C ALA A 37 -11.82 9.51 -4.01
N ASP A 38 -12.60 8.83 -4.86
CA ASP A 38 -12.66 9.09 -6.31
C ASP A 38 -13.10 10.53 -6.63
N ALA A 39 -13.92 11.14 -5.77
CA ALA A 39 -14.38 12.52 -5.88
C ALA A 39 -13.48 13.55 -5.15
N ALA A 40 -12.47 13.11 -4.42
CA ALA A 40 -11.64 13.99 -3.61
C ALA A 40 -10.68 14.84 -4.47
N PRO A 41 -10.48 16.13 -4.13
CA PRO A 41 -9.49 16.94 -4.82
C PRO A 41 -8.09 16.34 -4.76
N GLY A 42 -7.46 16.21 -5.92
CA GLY A 42 -6.11 15.64 -6.02
C GLY A 42 -6.03 14.13 -6.01
N PHE A 43 -7.16 13.41 -5.98
CA PHE A 43 -7.18 11.98 -6.25
C PHE A 43 -6.83 11.69 -7.71
N ILE A 44 -6.06 10.61 -7.96
CA ILE A 44 -5.64 10.22 -9.31
C ILE A 44 -6.11 8.81 -9.63
N TRP A 45 -5.84 7.85 -8.75
CA TRP A 45 -6.09 6.44 -9.03
C TRP A 45 -6.10 5.61 -7.74
N ARG A 46 -6.79 4.48 -7.77
CA ARG A 46 -6.71 3.44 -6.75
C ARG A 46 -6.69 2.05 -7.35
N LEU A 47 -6.06 1.11 -6.65
CA LEU A 47 -6.05 -0.30 -7.01
C LEU A 47 -7.45 -0.89 -6.91
N GLN A 48 -7.84 -1.66 -7.93
CA GLN A 48 -9.09 -2.39 -8.01
C GLN A 48 -8.83 -3.84 -8.42
N ASP A 49 -9.69 -4.74 -8.01
CA ASP A 49 -9.60 -6.18 -8.29
C ASP A 49 -10.55 -6.65 -9.42
N GLY A 50 -10.81 -5.78 -10.38
CA GLY A 50 -11.76 -6.03 -11.47
C GLY A 50 -13.18 -5.66 -11.07
N ASP A 51 -14.07 -6.63 -10.87
CA ASP A 51 -15.51 -6.41 -10.63
C ASP A 51 -15.88 -6.12 -9.16
N GLY A 52 -14.91 -6.15 -8.25
CA GLY A 52 -15.12 -5.97 -6.81
C GLY A 52 -15.07 -4.51 -6.33
N PRO A 53 -15.54 -4.22 -5.11
CA PRO A 53 -15.52 -2.89 -4.51
C PRO A 53 -14.11 -2.51 -4.04
N GLY A 54 -13.18 -2.30 -4.95
CA GLY A 54 -11.80 -1.97 -4.66
C GLY A 54 -10.87 -3.18 -4.77
N ALA A 55 -9.82 -3.24 -3.92
CA ALA A 55 -8.81 -4.31 -3.93
C ALA A 55 -9.09 -5.41 -2.88
N THR A 56 -10.35 -5.60 -2.49
CA THR A 56 -10.71 -6.47 -1.35
C THR A 56 -10.48 -7.96 -1.58
N ALA A 57 -10.46 -8.44 -2.82
CA ALA A 57 -10.15 -9.82 -3.17
C ALA A 57 -8.64 -10.07 -3.32
N LEU A 58 -7.84 -9.04 -3.53
CA LEU A 58 -6.39 -9.18 -3.70
C LEU A 58 -5.70 -9.59 -2.39
N ARG A 59 -4.84 -10.61 -2.47
CA ARG A 59 -4.09 -11.17 -1.33
C ARG A 59 -2.61 -11.36 -1.65
N PRO A 60 -1.89 -10.31 -2.10
CA PRO A 60 -0.50 -10.43 -2.53
C PRO A 60 0.46 -10.77 -1.37
N CYS A 61 0.03 -10.49 -0.12
CA CYS A 61 0.80 -10.76 1.09
C CYS A 61 0.33 -12.00 1.85
N GLY A 62 -0.43 -12.89 1.18
CA GLY A 62 -1.03 -14.07 1.80
C GLY A 62 -2.52 -13.88 2.15
N PRO A 63 -3.23 -14.98 2.45
CA PRO A 63 -4.70 -15.01 2.53
C PRO A 63 -5.27 -14.07 3.62
N ASP A 64 -4.49 -13.79 4.66
CA ASP A 64 -4.93 -13.04 5.83
C ASP A 64 -4.62 -11.53 5.74
N ILE A 65 -4.07 -11.04 4.63
CA ILE A 65 -3.67 -9.63 4.48
C ILE A 65 -4.46 -8.98 3.35
N MET A 66 -5.23 -7.97 3.70
CA MET A 66 -5.86 -7.06 2.73
C MET A 66 -4.90 -5.94 2.36
N VAL A 67 -5.01 -5.45 1.13
CA VAL A 67 -4.25 -4.31 0.63
C VAL A 67 -5.20 -3.20 0.16
N ASN A 68 -4.74 -1.97 0.32
CA ASN A 68 -5.35 -0.77 -0.26
C ASN A 68 -4.23 0.11 -0.79
N MET A 69 -4.32 0.51 -2.06
CA MET A 69 -3.32 1.35 -2.72
C MET A 69 -4.00 2.45 -3.53
N SER A 70 -3.46 3.66 -3.45
CA SER A 70 -3.96 4.82 -4.19
C SER A 70 -2.85 5.79 -4.54
N VAL A 71 -3.12 6.65 -5.53
CA VAL A 71 -2.22 7.70 -6.04
C VAL A 71 -2.92 9.04 -5.94
N TRP A 72 -2.17 10.06 -5.51
CA TRP A 72 -2.63 11.41 -5.23
C TRP A 72 -1.69 12.44 -5.83
N GLN A 73 -2.21 13.62 -6.14
CA GLN A 73 -1.38 14.72 -6.67
C GLN A 73 -0.33 15.21 -5.68
N SER A 74 -0.63 15.17 -4.38
CA SER A 74 0.28 15.64 -3.34
C SER A 74 0.04 14.96 -1.99
N LEU A 75 0.95 15.17 -1.07
CA LEU A 75 0.82 14.72 0.33
C LEU A 75 -0.35 15.45 1.04
N GLU A 76 -0.56 16.72 0.73
CA GLU A 76 -1.64 17.53 1.28
C GLU A 76 -3.01 16.99 0.85
N ALA A 77 -3.17 16.66 -0.44
CA ALA A 77 -4.41 16.08 -0.96
C ALA A 77 -4.78 14.78 -0.24
N LEU A 78 -3.81 13.86 -0.06
CA LEU A 78 -4.02 12.64 0.71
C LEU A 78 -4.32 12.93 2.18
N ARG A 79 -3.61 13.86 2.82
CA ARG A 79 -3.84 14.25 4.23
C ARG A 79 -5.24 14.83 4.43
N ASP A 80 -5.67 15.70 3.54
CA ASP A 80 -7.00 16.30 3.60
C ASP A 80 -8.09 15.24 3.48
N PHE A 81 -7.95 14.30 2.58
CA PHE A 81 -8.86 13.17 2.48
C PHE A 81 -8.86 12.31 3.75
N VAL A 82 -7.68 11.93 4.26
CA VAL A 82 -7.56 11.04 5.43
C VAL A 82 -8.08 11.68 6.71
N TYR A 83 -7.78 12.97 6.95
CA TYR A 83 -7.99 13.60 8.25
C TYR A 83 -9.13 14.63 8.30
N ARG A 84 -9.67 15.05 7.15
CA ARG A 84 -10.78 16.03 7.08
C ARG A 84 -12.08 15.43 6.54
N ASN A 85 -12.04 14.24 5.96
CA ASN A 85 -13.23 13.54 5.50
C ASN A 85 -13.87 12.79 6.66
N GLY A 86 -15.05 13.22 7.13
CA GLY A 86 -15.74 12.68 8.30
C GLY A 86 -15.96 11.17 8.24
N PRO A 87 -16.60 10.62 7.17
CA PRO A 87 -16.82 9.18 7.05
C PRO A 87 -15.52 8.35 7.05
N HIS A 88 -14.46 8.82 6.37
CA HIS A 88 -13.17 8.16 6.39
C HIS A 88 -12.54 8.18 7.80
N LEU A 89 -12.66 9.31 8.50
CA LEU A 89 -12.13 9.46 9.86
C LEU A 89 -12.84 8.53 10.86
N ASP A 90 -14.14 8.36 10.71
CA ASP A 90 -14.92 7.44 11.54
C ASP A 90 -14.55 5.98 11.28
N ALA A 91 -14.34 5.59 10.02
CA ALA A 91 -13.81 4.29 9.65
C ALA A 91 -12.40 4.05 10.25
N MET A 92 -11.54 5.07 10.24
CA MET A 92 -10.20 5.00 10.84
C MET A 92 -10.26 4.84 12.36
N ARG A 93 -11.16 5.53 13.07
CA ARG A 93 -11.35 5.40 14.52
C ARG A 93 -11.81 3.99 14.90
N ARG A 94 -12.71 3.41 14.11
CA ARG A 94 -13.26 2.07 14.31
C ARG A 94 -12.38 0.94 13.75
N ARG A 95 -11.24 1.26 13.12
CA ARG A 95 -10.37 0.26 12.49
C ARG A 95 -10.04 -0.93 13.38
N ARG A 96 -9.89 -0.70 14.71
CA ARG A 96 -9.56 -1.76 15.68
C ARG A 96 -10.68 -2.79 15.86
N GLU A 97 -11.90 -2.47 15.50
CA GLU A 97 -13.04 -3.40 15.53
C GLU A 97 -12.89 -4.46 14.44
N TRP A 98 -12.34 -4.08 13.27
CA TRP A 98 -12.26 -4.90 12.06
C TRP A 98 -10.87 -5.48 11.77
N PHE A 99 -9.80 -4.81 12.24
CA PHE A 99 -8.43 -5.21 11.96
C PHE A 99 -7.64 -5.48 13.21
N ARG A 100 -6.78 -6.51 13.14
CA ARG A 100 -5.81 -6.82 14.18
C ARG A 100 -4.69 -5.78 14.18
N LYS A 101 -4.14 -5.48 15.34
CA LYS A 101 -2.95 -4.62 15.45
C LYS A 101 -1.78 -5.34 14.79
N MET A 102 -1.07 -4.63 13.93
CA MET A 102 0.18 -5.10 13.34
C MET A 102 1.36 -4.50 14.11
N ALA A 103 2.40 -5.29 14.37
CA ALA A 103 3.61 -4.85 15.06
C ALA A 103 4.52 -4.03 14.13
N GLU A 104 4.50 -4.36 12.84
CA GLU A 104 5.30 -3.71 11.82
C GLU A 104 4.57 -2.54 11.17
N GLN A 105 5.34 -1.72 10.42
CA GLN A 105 4.77 -0.70 9.54
C GLN A 105 3.79 -1.35 8.56
N HIS A 106 2.62 -0.75 8.44
CA HIS A 106 1.52 -1.25 7.62
C HIS A 106 0.99 -0.19 6.63
N LEU A 107 1.60 0.99 6.62
CA LEU A 107 1.35 2.06 5.68
C LEU A 107 2.68 2.61 5.21
N VAL A 108 2.83 2.76 3.88
CA VAL A 108 3.98 3.37 3.24
C VAL A 108 3.54 4.40 2.22
N LEU A 109 4.29 5.48 2.14
CA LEU A 109 4.16 6.56 1.17
C LEU A 109 5.46 6.64 0.35
N TRP A 110 5.35 6.93 -0.94
CA TRP A 110 6.50 7.18 -1.80
C TRP A 110 6.12 8.05 -3.00
N TRP A 111 7.09 8.74 -3.56
CA TRP A 111 6.91 9.56 -4.75
C TRP A 111 7.13 8.75 -6.02
N ILE A 112 6.26 8.94 -6.99
CA ILE A 112 6.30 8.34 -8.32
C ILE A 112 6.28 9.43 -9.39
N PRO A 113 6.88 9.24 -10.59
CA PRO A 113 6.73 10.16 -11.71
C PRO A 113 5.26 10.37 -12.06
N ALA A 114 4.88 11.60 -12.39
CA ALA A 114 3.52 11.88 -12.85
C ALA A 114 3.18 11.04 -14.10
N GLY A 115 2.02 10.40 -14.08
CA GLY A 115 1.57 9.46 -15.12
C GLY A 115 1.99 8.00 -14.91
N HIS A 116 2.91 7.71 -13.97
CA HIS A 116 3.17 6.34 -13.54
C HIS A 116 2.04 5.83 -12.63
N LEU A 117 1.62 4.58 -12.83
CA LEU A 117 0.71 3.86 -11.93
C LEU A 117 1.49 2.67 -11.35
N PRO A 118 1.69 2.63 -10.02
CA PRO A 118 2.52 1.61 -9.40
C PRO A 118 1.83 0.24 -9.42
N GLY A 119 2.61 -0.81 -9.67
CA GLY A 119 2.18 -2.17 -9.47
C GLY A 119 2.23 -2.58 -7.99
N ILE A 120 1.57 -3.70 -7.66
CA ILE A 120 1.55 -4.21 -6.29
C ILE A 120 2.95 -4.63 -5.82
N ASP A 121 3.77 -5.18 -6.68
CA ASP A 121 5.15 -5.60 -6.33
C ASP A 121 6.00 -4.39 -5.97
N GLU A 122 5.93 -3.29 -6.74
CA GLU A 122 6.57 -2.02 -6.40
C GLU A 122 6.15 -1.53 -5.02
N ALA A 123 4.86 -1.54 -4.75
CA ALA A 123 4.30 -1.07 -3.47
C ALA A 123 4.77 -1.93 -2.29
N LEU A 124 4.86 -3.24 -2.46
CA LEU A 124 5.38 -4.16 -1.44
C LEU A 124 6.88 -3.98 -1.21
N ASP A 125 7.66 -3.73 -2.27
CA ASP A 125 9.08 -3.41 -2.15
C ASP A 125 9.28 -2.11 -1.35
N ARG A 126 8.44 -1.07 -1.58
CA ARG A 126 8.48 0.17 -0.79
C ARG A 126 8.16 -0.08 0.68
N LEU A 127 7.15 -0.89 0.98
CA LEU A 127 6.82 -1.25 2.36
C LEU A 127 7.96 -2.02 3.04
N ASP A 128 8.61 -2.92 2.32
CA ASP A 128 9.74 -3.68 2.83
C ASP A 128 10.99 -2.80 3.06
N VAL A 129 11.27 -1.83 2.17
CA VAL A 129 12.31 -0.81 2.38
C VAL A 129 12.02 -0.03 3.66
N LEU A 130 10.79 0.44 3.85
CA LEU A 130 10.38 1.17 5.06
C LEU A 130 10.58 0.34 6.34
N ARG A 131 10.21 -0.95 6.30
CA ARG A 131 10.36 -1.87 7.45
C ARG A 131 11.83 -2.13 7.82
N ARG A 132 12.67 -2.31 6.81
CA ARG A 132 14.09 -2.64 7.02
C ARG A 132 14.98 -1.45 7.33
N ARG A 133 14.69 -0.28 6.75
CA ARG A 133 15.58 0.88 6.79
C ARG A 133 15.01 2.07 7.56
N GLY A 134 13.73 2.02 7.92
CA GLY A 134 13.01 3.19 8.42
C GLY A 134 12.65 4.18 7.33
N PRO A 135 12.02 5.32 7.70
CA PRO A 135 11.64 6.38 6.77
C PRO A 135 12.84 6.98 6.02
N GLY A 136 12.64 7.25 4.73
CA GLY A 136 13.63 7.86 3.85
C GLY A 136 13.00 8.29 2.51
N PRO A 137 13.78 8.89 1.60
CA PRO A 137 13.25 9.41 0.33
C PRO A 137 12.59 8.36 -0.57
N LEU A 138 12.91 7.07 -0.36
CA LEU A 138 12.35 5.95 -1.13
C LEU A 138 11.01 5.46 -0.60
N ALA A 139 10.81 5.57 0.73
CA ALA A 139 9.65 5.06 1.43
C ALA A 139 9.52 5.78 2.77
N PHE A 140 8.38 6.37 3.06
CA PHE A 140 8.18 7.19 4.25
C PHE A 140 6.76 7.05 4.82
N THR A 141 6.46 7.81 5.87
CA THR A 141 5.17 7.81 6.56
C THR A 141 4.61 9.22 6.69
N PHE A 142 3.34 9.37 7.08
CA PHE A 142 2.77 10.68 7.42
C PHE A 142 3.49 11.37 8.58
N ARG A 143 4.08 10.60 9.47
CA ARG A 143 4.78 11.13 10.66
C ARG A 143 6.13 11.72 10.29
N GLU A 144 6.78 11.14 9.30
CA GLU A 144 8.10 11.55 8.83
C GLU A 144 8.07 11.60 7.29
N PRO A 145 7.53 12.70 6.75
CA PRO A 145 7.38 12.87 5.31
C PRO A 145 8.69 13.32 4.66
N TYR A 146 8.81 13.04 3.36
CA TYR A 146 9.91 13.50 2.51
C TYR A 146 9.35 14.22 1.29
N ASP A 147 10.06 15.23 0.84
CA ASP A 147 9.71 15.98 -0.38
C ASP A 147 9.93 15.13 -1.64
N PRO A 148 9.20 15.45 -2.73
CA PRO A 148 9.45 14.81 -4.02
C PRO A 148 10.89 15.07 -4.49
N PRO A 149 11.50 14.16 -5.27
CA PRO A 149 12.81 14.38 -5.84
C PRO A 149 12.87 15.69 -6.63
N ALA A 150 14.00 16.39 -6.57
CA ALA A 150 14.21 17.61 -7.33
C ALA A 150 14.00 17.35 -8.83
N SER A 151 13.36 18.28 -9.54
CA SER A 151 13.11 18.18 -10.97
C SER A 151 14.43 17.93 -11.74
N GLY A 152 14.49 16.81 -12.48
CA GLY A 152 15.68 16.39 -13.23
C GLY A 152 16.51 15.28 -12.59
N GLN A 153 16.19 14.85 -11.38
CA GLN A 153 16.83 13.67 -10.81
C GLN A 153 16.14 12.40 -11.36
N PRO A 154 16.89 11.42 -11.91
CA PRO A 154 16.29 10.18 -12.38
C PRO A 154 15.56 9.48 -11.22
N PRO A 155 14.46 8.77 -11.50
CA PRO A 155 13.81 7.95 -10.48
C PRO A 155 14.86 7.02 -9.89
N ILE A 156 14.87 6.93 -8.56
CA ILE A 156 15.86 6.12 -7.84
C ILE A 156 15.71 4.69 -8.33
N PRO A 157 16.76 4.05 -8.88
CA PRO A 157 16.62 2.78 -9.59
C PRO A 157 16.11 1.66 -8.69
N GLU A 158 15.21 0.88 -9.22
CA GLU A 158 14.64 -0.37 -8.71
C GLU A 158 15.69 -1.49 -8.51
N ARG A 159 16.79 -1.24 -7.82
CA ARG A 159 17.80 -2.26 -7.56
C ARG A 159 17.71 -2.81 -6.14
N ALA A 160 16.64 -3.58 -5.88
CA ALA A 160 16.61 -4.45 -4.69
C ALA A 160 15.99 -5.83 -4.94
N SER A 161 15.18 -6.04 -6.00
CA SER A 161 14.48 -7.34 -6.23
C SER A 161 15.33 -8.45 -6.85
N ALA A 162 16.46 -8.16 -7.51
CA ALA A 162 17.24 -9.19 -8.21
C ALA A 162 18.07 -10.11 -7.30
N MET A 163 18.20 -9.83 -6.00
CA MET A 163 19.10 -10.59 -5.11
C MET A 163 18.40 -11.62 -4.21
N VAL A 164 17.07 -11.64 -4.18
CA VAL A 164 16.31 -12.59 -3.32
C VAL A 164 15.97 -13.89 -4.05
N MET A 165 15.84 -13.86 -5.38
CA MET A 165 15.53 -15.08 -6.17
C MET A 165 16.72 -16.05 -6.33
N ALA A 166 17.96 -15.60 -6.15
CA ALA A 166 19.14 -16.45 -6.35
C ALA A 166 19.49 -17.37 -5.16
N ARG A 167 18.86 -17.21 -4.00
CA ARG A 167 19.17 -18.02 -2.80
C ARG A 167 18.22 -19.20 -2.55
N SER A 168 17.07 -19.24 -3.22
CA SER A 168 16.12 -20.37 -3.06
C SER A 168 16.39 -21.57 -3.96
N SER A 169 17.21 -21.44 -5.00
CA SER A 169 17.46 -22.53 -5.96
C SER A 169 18.67 -23.41 -5.64
N MET A 170 19.46 -23.11 -4.62
CA MET A 170 20.68 -23.87 -4.29
C MET A 170 20.56 -24.83 -3.10
N SER A 171 19.38 -24.99 -2.51
CA SER A 171 19.22 -25.86 -1.32
C SER A 171 18.59 -27.24 -1.59
N VAL A 172 18.27 -27.61 -2.84
CA VAL A 172 17.63 -28.91 -3.16
C VAL A 172 18.54 -29.90 -3.85
N ALA A 173 19.79 -29.57 -4.17
CA ALA A 173 20.68 -30.46 -4.96
C ALA A 173 21.75 -31.21 -4.15
N ARG A 174 21.55 -31.44 -2.82
CA ARG A 174 22.55 -32.15 -2.03
C ARG A 174 21.96 -33.24 -1.14
N SER A 175 21.19 -34.14 -1.72
CA SER A 175 20.83 -35.40 -1.03
C SER A 175 20.35 -36.47 -2.03
N MET A 176 21.24 -37.00 -2.86
CA MET A 176 21.07 -38.27 -3.55
C MET A 176 22.42 -38.69 -4.13
N LEU A 177 23.24 -39.39 -3.33
CA LEU A 177 24.25 -40.36 -3.81
C LEU A 177 24.01 -41.66 -3.02
N PRO A 178 23.73 -42.76 -3.71
CA PRO A 178 23.67 -44.09 -3.07
C PRO A 178 25.08 -44.68 -2.91
N SER A 179 25.21 -45.45 -1.87
CA SER A 179 26.36 -46.32 -1.57
C SER A 179 26.53 -47.46 -2.58
#